data_280a6571dfc262ac064d49e285509447
#
_entry.id   280a6571dfc262ac064d49e285509447
#
_cell.length_a   1.000
_cell.length_b   1.000
_cell.length_c   1.000
_cell.angle_alpha   90.00
_cell.angle_beta   90.00
_cell.angle_gamma   90.00
#
_symmetry.space_group_name_H-M   'P 1'
#
loop_
_entity.id
_entity.type
_entity.pdbx_description
1 polymer ?
#
loop_
_entity_poly.entity_id
_entity_poly.type
_entity_poly.pdbx_seq_one_letter_code
_entity_poly.pdbx_strand_id
1 'polypeptide(L)' 'MDIPKAVKDKAKELIDAFGENFDDLGLYQGKRAFRFVFPKDSRTGFPYIYLYSERTKVVEEITGMMAMQILSSIN' A
#
# COMPACT_ATOMS: atom_id res chain seq x y z
N MET A 1 -9.52 9.17 5.41
CA MET A 1 -8.10 9.04 5.00
C MET A 1 -7.95 9.54 3.57
N ASP A 2 -6.93 10.34 3.36
CA ASP A 2 -6.72 10.98 2.06
C ASP A 2 -5.60 10.26 1.31
N ILE A 3 -6.00 9.39 0.39
CA ILE A 3 -5.04 8.59 -0.38
C ILE A 3 -4.63 9.37 -1.63
N PRO A 4 -3.32 9.55 -1.89
CA PRO A 4 -2.89 10.22 -3.10
C PRO A 4 -3.40 9.53 -4.36
N LYS A 5 -3.76 10.32 -5.36
CA LYS A 5 -4.28 9.78 -6.61
C LYS A 5 -3.29 8.81 -7.28
N ALA A 6 -2.00 9.09 -7.18
CA ALA A 6 -0.97 8.23 -7.75
C ALA A 6 -1.01 6.83 -7.15
N VAL A 7 -1.28 6.72 -5.83
CA VAL A 7 -1.44 5.43 -5.16
C VAL A 7 -2.68 4.72 -5.68
N LYS A 8 -3.79 5.44 -5.81
CA LYS A 8 -5.04 4.86 -6.33
C LYS A 8 -4.86 4.36 -7.77
N ASP A 9 -4.17 5.12 -8.59
CA ASP A 9 -3.90 4.74 -9.98
C ASP A 9 -3.05 3.46 -10.04
N LYS A 10 -2.04 3.37 -9.18
CA LYS A 10 -1.18 2.20 -9.13
C LYS A 10 -1.94 0.95 -8.65
N ALA A 11 -2.86 1.12 -7.72
CA ALA A 11 -3.64 0.04 -7.14
C ALA A 11 -4.98 -0.18 -7.84
N LYS A 12 -5.19 0.39 -9.01
CA LYS A 12 -6.49 0.39 -9.68
C LYS A 12 -7.09 -1.00 -9.82
N GLU A 13 -6.30 -1.98 -10.21
CA GLU A 13 -6.79 -3.35 -10.40
C GLU A 13 -7.29 -3.94 -9.08
N LEU A 14 -6.58 -3.67 -7.97
CA LEU A 14 -7.01 -4.15 -6.66
C LEU A 14 -8.27 -3.42 -6.21
N ILE A 15 -8.36 -2.12 -6.46
CA ILE A 15 -9.53 -1.34 -6.10
C ILE A 15 -10.75 -1.82 -6.89
N ASP A 16 -10.58 -2.08 -8.18
CA ASP A 16 -11.66 -2.56 -9.02
C ASP A 16 -12.16 -3.95 -8.57
N ALA A 17 -11.25 -4.79 -8.10
CA ALA A 17 -11.59 -6.15 -7.68
C ALA A 17 -12.16 -6.21 -6.26
N PHE A 18 -11.63 -5.41 -5.33
CA PHE A 18 -11.91 -5.55 -3.89
C PHE A 18 -12.45 -4.29 -3.22
N GLY A 19 -12.50 -3.18 -3.94
CA GLY A 19 -12.88 -1.89 -3.35
C GLY A 19 -11.68 -1.11 -2.83
N GLU A 20 -11.89 0.19 -2.57
CA GLU A 20 -10.84 1.06 -2.08
C GLU A 20 -10.76 0.95 -0.56
N ASN A 21 -9.73 0.25 -0.08
CA ASN A 21 -9.55 0.04 1.35
C ASN A 21 -8.05 0.01 1.68
N PHE A 22 -7.58 1.09 2.31
CA PHE A 22 -6.17 1.25 2.67
C PHE A 22 -6.02 1.57 4.14
N ASP A 23 -4.89 1.12 4.72
CA ASP A 23 -4.41 1.57 6.02
C ASP A 23 -3.26 2.56 5.80
N ASP A 24 -3.29 3.67 6.51
CA ASP A 24 -2.18 4.63 6.51
C ASP A 24 -1.15 4.16 7.52
N LEU A 25 0.03 3.77 7.05
CA LEU A 25 1.10 3.26 7.89
C LEU A 25 2.06 4.35 8.36
N GLY A 26 1.85 5.60 7.94
CA GLY A 26 2.72 6.71 8.28
C GLY A 26 3.91 6.81 7.33
N LEU A 27 5.05 7.23 7.85
CA LEU A 27 6.26 7.42 7.03
C LEU A 27 7.17 6.20 7.13
N TYR A 28 7.70 5.80 6.00
CA TYR A 28 8.71 4.76 5.91
C TYR A 28 9.83 5.27 5.01
N GLN A 29 11.00 5.50 5.58
CA GLN A 29 12.17 6.03 4.84
C GLN A 29 11.85 7.32 4.09
N GLY A 30 11.10 8.22 4.74
CA GLY A 30 10.73 9.50 4.15
C GLY A 30 9.58 9.46 3.16
N LYS A 31 8.99 8.30 2.93
CA LYS A 31 7.86 8.13 2.02
C LYS A 31 6.61 7.78 2.80
N ARG A 32 5.47 8.21 2.28
CA ARG A 32 4.19 7.80 2.86
C ARG A 32 3.91 6.35 2.49
N ALA A 33 3.60 5.54 3.50
CA ALA A 33 3.35 4.12 3.31
C ALA A 33 1.87 3.81 3.51
N PHE A 34 1.30 3.04 2.58
CA PHE A 34 -0.09 2.60 2.64
C PHE A 34 -0.15 1.10 2.42
N ARG A 35 -0.98 0.42 3.19
CA ARG A 35 -1.24 -1.00 2.99
C ARG A 35 -2.62 -1.18 2.39
N PHE A 36 -2.71 -1.95 1.31
CA PHE A 36 -4.02 -2.33 0.77
C PHE A 36 -4.62 -3.42 1.66
N VAL A 37 -5.85 -3.20 2.12
CA VAL A 37 -6.53 -4.13 3.01
C VAL A 37 -7.48 -4.98 2.19
N PHE A 38 -7.26 -6.30 2.19
CA PHE A 38 -8.12 -7.25 1.49
C PHE A 38 -9.31 -7.64 2.37
N PRO A 39 -10.45 -8.02 1.77
CA PRO A 39 -11.57 -8.55 2.53
C PRO A 39 -11.16 -9.80 3.33
N LYS A 40 -11.84 -10.06 4.44
CA LYS A 40 -11.49 -11.15 5.36
C LYS A 40 -11.52 -12.52 4.70
N ASP A 41 -12.39 -12.72 3.75
CA ASP A 41 -12.54 -14.00 3.05
C ASP A 41 -11.64 -14.11 1.83
N SER A 42 -10.84 -13.10 1.56
CA SER A 42 -9.87 -13.11 0.47
C SER A 42 -8.60 -13.82 0.91
N ARG A 43 -8.15 -14.78 0.12
CA ARG A 43 -6.93 -15.54 0.40
C ARG A 43 -5.75 -14.96 -0.37
N THR A 44 -5.12 -13.96 0.20
CA THR A 44 -3.90 -13.41 -0.36
C THR A 44 -2.74 -13.82 0.53
N GLY A 45 -1.65 -14.29 -0.09
CA GLY A 45 -0.51 -14.80 0.66
C GLY A 45 0.32 -13.72 1.31
N PHE A 46 0.42 -12.54 0.68
CA PHE A 46 1.28 -11.47 1.15
C PHE A 46 0.56 -10.13 1.06
N PRO A 47 0.93 -9.17 1.94
CA PRO A 47 0.37 -7.82 1.87
C PRO A 47 0.87 -7.06 0.63
N TYR A 48 0.13 -6.04 0.24
CA TYR A 48 0.54 -5.07 -0.77
C TYR A 48 0.78 -3.75 -0.08
N ILE A 49 1.99 -3.21 -0.26
CA ILE A 49 2.40 -1.93 0.33
C ILE A 49 2.68 -0.95 -0.81
N TYR A 50 2.19 0.27 -0.65
CA TYR A 50 2.45 1.35 -1.60
C TYR A 50 3.24 2.42 -0.89
N LEU A 51 4.42 2.73 -1.43
CA LEU A 51 5.28 3.81 -0.92
C LEU A 51 5.18 4.99 -1.87
N TYR A 52 4.72 6.11 -1.35
CA TYR A 52 4.52 7.32 -2.14
C TYR A 52 5.50 8.39 -1.73
N SER A 53 6.31 8.86 -2.69
CA SER A 53 7.21 9.99 -2.48
C SER A 53 6.51 11.28 -2.89
N GLU A 54 6.21 12.14 -1.92
CA GLU A 54 5.57 13.43 -2.22
C GLU A 54 6.48 14.34 -3.03
N ARG A 55 7.78 14.18 -2.88
CA ARG A 55 8.77 14.99 -3.58
C ARG A 55 8.79 14.70 -5.08
N THR A 56 8.79 13.42 -5.47
CA THR A 56 8.91 13.00 -6.86
C THR A 56 7.59 12.59 -7.48
N LYS A 57 6.55 12.42 -6.65
CA LYS A 57 5.24 11.92 -7.06
C LYS A 57 5.29 10.49 -7.60
N VAL A 58 6.31 9.72 -7.20
CA VAL A 58 6.49 8.34 -7.63
C VAL A 58 5.89 7.40 -6.58
N VAL A 59 5.21 6.35 -7.05
CA VAL A 59 4.65 5.31 -6.20
C VAL A 59 5.36 3.99 -6.49
N GLU A 60 5.78 3.30 -5.43
CA GLU A 60 6.34 1.96 -5.54
C GLU A 60 5.35 0.96 -4.95
N GLU A 61 5.04 -0.07 -5.73
CA GLU A 61 4.21 -1.18 -5.25
C GLU A 61 5.15 -2.30 -4.77
N ILE A 62 5.01 -2.68 -3.51
CA ILE A 62 5.87 -3.68 -2.88
C ILE A 62 5.00 -4.83 -2.38
N THR A 63 5.35 -6.05 -2.78
CA THR A 63 4.61 -7.25 -2.42
C THR A 63 5.57 -8.33 -1.92
N GLY A 64 5.03 -9.43 -1.40
CA GLY A 64 5.82 -10.56 -0.99
C GLY A 64 6.58 -10.34 0.31
N MET A 65 7.76 -10.94 0.39
CA MET A 65 8.58 -10.89 1.61
C MET A 65 9.00 -9.47 1.98
N MET A 66 9.27 -8.63 0.98
CA MET A 66 9.67 -7.25 1.24
C MET A 66 8.55 -6.46 1.89
N ALA A 67 7.31 -6.69 1.48
CA ALA A 67 6.16 -6.04 2.09
C ALA A 67 6.02 -6.45 3.56
N MET A 68 6.24 -7.72 3.87
CA MET A 68 6.22 -8.20 5.25
C MET A 68 7.33 -7.56 6.09
N GLN A 69 8.51 -7.39 5.52
CA GLN A 69 9.63 -6.72 6.21
C GLN A 69 9.29 -5.27 6.53
N ILE A 70 8.66 -4.56 5.60
CA ILE A 70 8.24 -3.18 5.82
C ILE A 70 7.24 -3.10 6.97
N LEU A 71 6.25 -3.98 6.98
CA LEU A 71 5.26 -4.01 8.05
C LEU A 71 5.90 -4.27 9.41
N SER A 72 6.88 -5.16 9.46
CA SER A 72 7.61 -5.45 10.70
C SER A 72 8.42 -4.24 11.16
N SER A 73 8.96 -3.46 10.24
CA SER A 73 9.77 -2.28 10.57
C SER A 73 8.91 -1.12 11.10
N ILE A 74 7.68 -1.00 10.63
CA ILE A 74 6.80 0.11 11.02
C ILE A 74 6.21 -0.11 12.41
N ASN A 75 6.00 -1.34 12.79
CA ASN A 75 5.47 -1.67 14.12
C ASN A 75 6.58 -1.60 15.19
#